data_f0e21145b77df644ac9180c5f35a2981
#
_entry.id   f0e21145b77df644ac9180c5f35a2981
#
_cell.length_a   1.000
_cell.length_b   1.000
_cell.length_c   1.000
_cell.angle_alpha   90.00
_cell.angle_beta   90.00
_cell.angle_gamma   90.00
#
_symmetry.space_group_name_H-M   'P 1'
#
loop_
_entity.id
_entity.type
_entity.pdbx_description
1 polymer ?
#
loop_
_entity_poly.entity_id
_entity_poly.type
_entity_poly.pdbx_seq_one_letter_code
_entity_poly.pdbx_strand_id
1 'polypeptide(L)'
;YYLDKEEFPVLKGINLQFDRGEFVSILGESGGGKSTLMNIIGGLDRNFEGEVLVNGKLLDHKKEKQLDNYRRATVGYIYQSYNLISHLTVLDNVLVALDMTTLTKEERRKRALELLDKVGLSEQVKKHPNHLSGGQKQRVAIARALASDPQIIIADEPTGALDAQNTKEVLALLDEIARDGKLVIAVTHSQEVADNGTRIVHLADGKIDGDERLRPAYPIPEDPTEITPRVLPAMASYRTAFKHLTYNFWRNSLIMLGTAIGIFAVLLFSGLGNGINGYIQNQINSLANPQAITVFKNTTGKKMTQEQIQSSLGQTMAANPQSMTISDHNIDRLRKLDNVSSVQPGIMVSAFQLDYNGKKQSGISLSTWSKAITNNSIKQGHKPKNDEIVLTKQQAIQLSSAKNYKQMVGKTIRLSFTWIDANNNPVPVSGNFKVAGITESANAGTSITYSTMRALLQKANASTAANFVTVNVTNLDSVQGVANKIDNLRDSNNKRVLGAITVGAILKTVNTYVSLASTVLASIAGISLLVSALMIIVTMYMSVSKKKK
;
A
#
# COMPACT_ATOMS: atom_id res chain seq x y z
N TYR A 1 36.55 1.67 34.16
CA TYR A 1 35.42 1.02 33.49
C TYR A 1 34.74 0.03 34.42
N TYR A 2 33.41 -0.12 34.31
CA TYR A 2 32.64 -1.10 35.05
C TYR A 2 32.26 -2.25 34.13
N LEU A 3 32.58 -3.49 34.53
CA LEU A 3 32.05 -4.69 33.91
C LEU A 3 31.12 -5.33 34.97
N ASP A 4 29.81 -5.34 34.70
CA ASP A 4 28.72 -5.66 35.64
C ASP A 4 28.77 -4.76 36.89
N LYS A 5 29.41 -5.16 37.97
CA LYS A 5 29.57 -4.38 39.22
C LYS A 5 31.03 -4.25 39.67
N GLU A 6 31.95 -4.79 38.89
CA GLU A 6 33.39 -4.72 39.22
C GLU A 6 34.04 -3.55 38.50
N GLU A 7 34.85 -2.79 39.23
CA GLU A 7 35.59 -1.65 38.70
C GLU A 7 36.96 -2.12 38.19
N PHE A 8 37.23 -1.84 36.91
CA PHE A 8 38.50 -2.11 36.28
C PHE A 8 39.24 -0.79 35.97
N PRO A 9 40.24 -0.42 36.77
CA PRO A 9 41.02 0.78 36.50
C PRO A 9 41.93 0.56 35.29
N VAL A 10 41.50 1.14 34.13
CA VAL A 10 42.26 1.06 32.87
C VAL A 10 43.43 2.05 32.86
N LEU A 11 43.21 3.25 33.40
CA LEU A 11 44.24 4.27 33.55
C LEU A 11 44.51 4.49 35.04
N LYS A 12 45.81 4.62 35.41
CA LYS A 12 46.23 4.61 36.81
C LYS A 12 47.16 5.80 37.11
N GLY A 13 46.52 7.00 37.32
CA GLY A 13 47.26 8.19 37.76
C GLY A 13 48.16 8.79 36.67
N ILE A 14 47.58 9.07 35.48
CA ILE A 14 48.30 9.67 34.36
C ILE A 14 48.37 11.18 34.52
N ASN A 15 49.59 11.73 34.41
CA ASN A 15 49.86 13.16 34.33
C ASN A 15 50.65 13.43 33.06
N LEU A 16 50.07 14.12 32.09
CA LEU A 16 50.69 14.46 30.80
C LEU A 16 50.35 15.91 30.42
N GLN A 17 51.32 16.54 29.80
CA GLN A 17 51.14 17.84 29.17
C GLN A 17 51.59 17.76 27.73
N PHE A 18 50.84 18.34 26.83
CA PHE A 18 51.14 18.42 25.41
C PHE A 18 51.11 19.87 24.95
N ASP A 19 52.02 20.23 24.06
CA ASP A 19 52.10 21.57 23.51
C ASP A 19 51.69 21.58 22.02
N ARG A 20 51.16 22.69 21.53
CA ARG A 20 50.90 22.88 20.10
C ARG A 20 52.25 22.81 19.34
N GLY A 21 52.18 22.29 18.09
CA GLY A 21 53.38 22.05 17.30
C GLY A 21 54.12 20.74 17.64
N GLU A 22 53.58 19.93 18.58
CA GLU A 22 54.11 18.58 18.82
C GLU A 22 53.41 17.56 17.93
N PHE A 23 54.16 16.57 17.47
CA PHE A 23 53.64 15.30 16.97
C PHE A 23 53.98 14.23 18.02
N VAL A 24 53.03 13.93 18.90
CA VAL A 24 53.20 12.99 19.99
C VAL A 24 52.70 11.62 19.60
N SER A 25 53.53 10.61 19.71
CA SER A 25 53.15 9.21 19.52
C SER A 25 52.93 8.55 20.88
N ILE A 26 51.71 8.07 21.17
CA ILE A 26 51.43 7.25 22.35
C ILE A 26 51.63 5.79 21.95
N LEU A 27 52.76 5.24 22.36
CA LEU A 27 53.18 3.88 22.03
C LEU A 27 52.88 2.92 23.18
N GLY A 28 52.43 1.73 22.89
CA GLY A 28 52.22 0.66 23.88
C GLY A 28 51.51 -0.55 23.29
N GLU A 29 51.42 -1.63 24.05
CA GLU A 29 50.75 -2.85 23.63
C GLU A 29 49.21 -2.72 23.53
N SER A 30 48.58 -3.67 22.84
CA SER A 30 47.10 -3.72 22.77
C SER A 30 46.54 -3.98 24.18
N GLY A 31 45.50 -3.22 24.57
CA GLY A 31 44.92 -3.31 25.92
C GLY A 31 45.57 -2.42 26.98
N GLY A 32 46.71 -1.74 26.69
CA GLY A 32 47.44 -0.87 27.64
C GLY A 32 46.72 0.44 28.03
N GLY A 33 45.48 0.71 27.56
CA GLY A 33 44.74 1.92 27.91
C GLY A 33 44.83 3.07 26.90
N LYS A 34 45.56 2.90 25.77
CA LYS A 34 45.78 3.95 24.75
C LYS A 34 44.50 4.58 24.21
N SER A 35 43.54 3.75 23.76
CA SER A 35 42.27 4.23 23.20
C SER A 35 41.40 4.90 24.29
N THR A 36 41.50 4.45 25.54
CA THR A 36 40.84 5.09 26.69
C THR A 36 41.41 6.49 26.93
N LEU A 37 42.73 6.62 26.96
CA LEU A 37 43.38 7.93 27.13
C LEU A 37 43.03 8.88 25.98
N MET A 38 43.09 8.38 24.75
CA MET A 38 42.71 9.12 23.55
C MET A 38 41.28 9.61 23.63
N ASN A 39 40.31 8.76 24.04
CA ASN A 39 38.91 9.11 24.17
C ASN A 39 38.65 10.15 25.26
N ILE A 40 39.39 10.12 26.36
CA ILE A 40 39.36 11.14 27.41
C ILE A 40 39.89 12.48 26.89
N ILE A 41 41.08 12.50 26.30
CA ILE A 41 41.64 13.73 25.71
C ILE A 41 40.74 14.30 24.65
N GLY A 42 40.14 13.46 23.82
CA GLY A 42 39.22 13.87 22.74
C GLY A 42 37.83 14.21 23.19
N GLY A 43 37.48 14.06 24.46
CA GLY A 43 36.16 14.36 24.99
C GLY A 43 35.05 13.38 24.51
N LEU A 44 35.44 12.15 24.14
CA LEU A 44 34.48 11.07 23.77
C LEU A 44 34.07 10.26 25.00
N ASP A 45 34.98 10.10 25.99
CA ASP A 45 34.67 9.46 27.25
C ASP A 45 34.52 10.51 28.35
N ARG A 46 33.53 10.36 29.21
CA ARG A 46 33.18 11.22 30.32
C ARG A 46 33.23 10.53 31.69
N ASN A 47 33.38 9.20 31.69
CA ASN A 47 33.35 8.38 32.91
C ASN A 47 34.78 8.11 33.40
N PHE A 48 35.44 9.14 33.89
CA PHE A 48 36.79 9.04 34.49
C PHE A 48 36.92 9.95 35.70
N GLU A 49 37.90 9.65 36.54
CA GLU A 49 38.34 10.50 37.63
C GLU A 49 39.60 11.26 37.23
N GLY A 50 39.64 12.56 37.50
CA GLY A 50 40.73 13.44 37.11
C GLY A 50 40.24 14.64 36.28
N GLU A 51 41.19 15.40 35.74
CA GLU A 51 40.95 16.66 35.07
C GLU A 51 41.64 16.71 33.70
N VAL A 52 40.98 17.33 32.73
CA VAL A 52 41.57 17.69 31.43
C VAL A 52 41.55 19.20 31.30
N LEU A 53 42.71 19.81 31.12
CA LEU A 53 42.84 21.24 30.89
C LEU A 53 43.19 21.50 29.42
N VAL A 54 42.46 22.41 28.79
CA VAL A 54 42.66 22.82 27.40
C VAL A 54 42.90 24.31 27.35
N ASN A 55 44.10 24.72 26.93
CA ASN A 55 44.54 26.11 26.97
C ASN A 55 44.36 26.75 28.37
N GLY A 56 44.70 26.00 29.42
CA GLY A 56 44.56 26.42 30.82
C GLY A 56 43.15 26.44 31.40
N LYS A 57 42.13 26.05 30.62
CA LYS A 57 40.73 25.97 31.07
C LYS A 57 40.30 24.54 31.32
N LEU A 58 39.65 24.30 32.47
CA LEU A 58 39.11 22.99 32.80
C LEU A 58 37.96 22.60 31.82
N LEU A 59 38.12 21.43 31.18
CA LEU A 59 37.08 20.81 30.38
C LEU A 59 36.16 20.00 31.30
N ASP A 60 34.98 20.54 31.62
CA ASP A 60 34.01 19.87 32.50
C ASP A 60 33.36 18.68 31.75
N HIS A 61 33.91 17.48 31.98
CA HIS A 61 33.48 16.23 31.36
C HIS A 61 32.06 15.81 31.77
N LYS A 62 31.50 16.37 32.83
CA LYS A 62 30.12 16.12 33.27
C LYS A 62 29.07 16.89 32.43
N LYS A 63 29.50 17.95 31.73
CA LYS A 63 28.65 18.79 30.89
C LYS A 63 28.75 18.39 29.41
N GLU A 64 27.81 17.58 28.93
CA GLU A 64 27.77 17.12 27.54
C GLU A 64 27.90 18.26 26.51
N LYS A 65 27.22 19.38 26.75
CA LYS A 65 27.28 20.55 25.86
C LYS A 65 28.68 21.16 25.75
N GLN A 66 29.48 21.09 26.79
CA GLN A 66 30.87 21.56 26.75
C GLN A 66 31.76 20.58 25.95
N LEU A 67 31.57 19.27 26.14
CA LEU A 67 32.27 18.25 25.36
C LEU A 67 31.90 18.33 23.88
N ASP A 68 30.60 18.56 23.54
CA ASP A 68 30.19 18.74 22.16
C ASP A 68 30.83 19.97 21.50
N ASN A 69 30.93 21.08 22.22
CA ASN A 69 31.60 22.26 21.72
C ASN A 69 33.09 22.02 21.55
N TYR A 70 33.72 21.37 22.50
CA TYR A 70 35.15 21.01 22.44
C TYR A 70 35.47 20.11 21.25
N ARG A 71 34.74 19.01 21.08
CA ARG A 71 34.87 18.11 19.91
C ARG A 71 34.70 18.85 18.59
N ARG A 72 33.78 19.78 18.52
CA ARG A 72 33.44 20.53 17.29
C ARG A 72 34.45 21.59 16.93
N ALA A 73 34.96 22.29 17.95
CA ALA A 73 35.84 23.45 17.77
C ALA A 73 37.32 23.12 17.78
N THR A 74 37.73 22.12 18.60
CA THR A 74 39.11 21.98 19.00
C THR A 74 39.73 20.67 18.51
N VAL A 75 38.93 19.60 18.28
CA VAL A 75 39.46 18.28 18.01
C VAL A 75 39.05 17.77 16.63
N GLY A 76 40.01 17.27 15.84
CA GLY A 76 39.83 16.50 14.64
C GLY A 76 40.18 15.04 14.87
N TYR A 77 39.31 14.11 14.50
CA TYR A 77 39.54 12.67 14.66
C TYR A 77 39.87 11.95 13.36
N ILE A 78 40.91 11.13 13.40
CA ILE A 78 41.33 10.21 12.34
C ILE A 78 41.22 8.80 12.92
N TYR A 79 40.23 8.03 12.46
CA TYR A 79 39.95 6.68 12.95
C TYR A 79 40.67 5.61 12.13
N GLN A 80 41.05 4.50 12.76
CA GLN A 80 41.64 3.35 12.12
C GLN A 80 40.84 2.80 10.94
N SER A 81 39.50 2.75 11.04
CA SER A 81 38.58 2.28 10.00
C SER A 81 38.09 3.39 9.08
N TYR A 82 38.77 4.54 9.05
CA TYR A 82 38.45 5.73 8.24
C TYR A 82 37.11 6.40 8.55
N ASN A 83 36.10 5.67 8.94
CA ASN A 83 34.73 6.13 9.21
C ASN A 83 34.14 7.06 8.13
N LEU A 84 34.42 6.75 6.84
CA LEU A 84 33.87 7.50 5.72
C LEU A 84 32.43 7.08 5.44
N ILE A 85 31.60 8.06 5.08
CA ILE A 85 30.21 7.84 4.73
C ILE A 85 30.17 7.33 3.28
N SER A 86 29.86 6.04 3.09
CA SER A 86 30.01 5.32 1.82
C SER A 86 29.15 5.86 0.67
N HIS A 87 27.98 6.43 0.97
CA HIS A 87 27.06 7.01 -0.04
C HIS A 87 27.35 8.49 -0.36
N LEU A 88 28.34 9.08 0.28
CA LEU A 88 28.83 10.43 -0.02
C LEU A 88 30.09 10.34 -0.87
N THR A 89 30.29 11.35 -1.72
CA THR A 89 31.54 11.50 -2.46
C THR A 89 32.70 11.86 -1.52
N VAL A 90 33.94 11.81 -2.02
CA VAL A 90 35.12 12.30 -1.30
C VAL A 90 34.92 13.75 -0.84
N LEU A 91 34.49 14.63 -1.73
CA LEU A 91 34.18 16.03 -1.42
C LEU A 91 33.10 16.16 -0.35
N ASP A 92 32.01 15.38 -0.48
CA ASP A 92 30.91 15.44 0.48
C ASP A 92 31.28 14.93 1.87
N ASN A 93 32.21 13.97 1.97
CA ASN A 93 32.75 13.48 3.25
C ASN A 93 33.50 14.59 4.00
N VAL A 94 34.21 15.48 3.30
CA VAL A 94 34.85 16.65 3.92
C VAL A 94 33.82 17.73 4.22
N LEU A 95 32.86 17.97 3.33
CA LEU A 95 31.82 18.99 3.50
C LEU A 95 30.92 18.74 4.72
N VAL A 96 30.68 17.46 5.11
CA VAL A 96 29.87 17.14 6.30
C VAL A 96 30.49 17.74 7.57
N ALA A 97 31.81 17.73 7.72
CA ALA A 97 32.47 18.38 8.85
C ALA A 97 32.32 19.91 8.78
N LEU A 98 32.41 20.48 7.58
CA LEU A 98 32.24 21.92 7.35
C LEU A 98 30.78 22.42 7.52
N ASP A 99 29.79 21.53 7.45
CA ASP A 99 28.40 21.89 7.75
C ASP A 99 28.21 22.32 9.21
N MET A 100 29.14 21.95 10.09
CA MET A 100 29.20 22.40 11.50
C MET A 100 30.02 23.68 11.73
N THR A 101 30.28 24.44 10.69
CA THR A 101 30.96 25.75 10.73
C THR A 101 30.04 26.88 10.25
N THR A 102 30.41 28.13 10.57
CA THR A 102 29.66 29.33 10.12
C THR A 102 29.98 29.74 8.68
N LEU A 103 30.90 29.07 8.02
CA LEU A 103 31.29 29.33 6.63
C LEU A 103 30.08 29.27 5.68
N THR A 104 30.05 30.10 4.67
CA THR A 104 29.08 30.06 3.58
C THR A 104 29.25 28.78 2.74
N LYS A 105 28.30 28.48 1.90
CA LYS A 105 28.36 27.28 1.04
C LYS A 105 29.56 27.30 0.10
N GLU A 106 29.89 28.46 -0.44
CA GLU A 106 30.99 28.72 -1.36
C GLU A 106 32.35 28.55 -0.63
N GLU A 107 32.50 29.16 0.53
CA GLU A 107 33.69 29.04 1.37
C GLU A 107 33.95 27.60 1.83
N ARG A 108 32.88 26.90 2.26
CA ARG A 108 33.00 25.47 2.60
C ARG A 108 33.50 24.64 1.45
N ARG A 109 32.95 24.85 0.23
CA ARG A 109 33.37 24.13 -0.95
C ARG A 109 34.82 24.44 -1.33
N LYS A 110 35.22 25.71 -1.29
CA LYS A 110 36.58 26.15 -1.55
C LYS A 110 37.56 25.47 -0.59
N ARG A 111 37.31 25.58 0.73
CA ARG A 111 38.16 24.96 1.75
C ARG A 111 38.23 23.42 1.63
N ALA A 112 37.09 22.76 1.34
CA ALA A 112 37.11 21.30 1.14
C ALA A 112 37.99 20.89 -0.06
N LEU A 113 37.97 21.67 -1.14
CA LEU A 113 38.83 21.41 -2.30
C LEU A 113 40.29 21.69 -2.01
N GLU A 114 40.64 22.77 -1.29
CA GLU A 114 41.99 23.09 -0.85
C GLU A 114 42.54 22.00 0.06
N LEU A 115 41.75 21.48 1.00
CA LEU A 115 42.16 20.36 1.86
C LEU A 115 42.35 19.05 1.10
N LEU A 116 41.50 18.77 0.11
CA LEU A 116 41.64 17.59 -0.75
C LEU A 116 42.86 17.71 -1.66
N ASP A 117 43.20 18.91 -2.10
CA ASP A 117 44.41 19.18 -2.86
C ASP A 117 45.66 18.96 -1.97
N LYS A 118 45.68 19.53 -0.75
CA LYS A 118 46.75 19.36 0.24
C LYS A 118 47.06 17.88 0.51
N VAL A 119 46.04 17.00 0.53
CA VAL A 119 46.24 15.56 0.73
C VAL A 119 46.41 14.78 -0.59
N GLY A 120 46.60 15.45 -1.73
CA GLY A 120 46.85 14.83 -3.04
C GLY A 120 45.64 14.07 -3.62
N LEU A 121 44.39 14.57 -3.41
CA LEU A 121 43.17 13.91 -3.85
C LEU A 121 42.28 14.78 -4.77
N SER A 122 42.83 15.79 -5.42
CA SER A 122 42.11 16.71 -6.32
C SER A 122 41.35 16.02 -7.42
N GLU A 123 41.87 14.94 -8.00
CA GLU A 123 41.20 14.18 -9.04
C GLU A 123 40.14 13.20 -8.53
N GLN A 124 40.11 12.94 -7.22
CA GLN A 124 39.24 11.95 -6.61
C GLN A 124 37.94 12.53 -6.04
N VAL A 125 37.77 13.85 -6.10
CA VAL A 125 36.68 14.60 -5.41
C VAL A 125 35.26 14.08 -5.67
N LYS A 126 35.00 13.50 -6.86
CA LYS A 126 33.69 12.96 -7.25
C LYS A 126 33.52 11.47 -6.97
N LYS A 127 34.60 10.76 -6.61
CA LYS A 127 34.52 9.32 -6.30
C LYS A 127 33.85 9.06 -4.96
N HIS A 128 33.34 7.85 -4.79
CA HIS A 128 32.82 7.36 -3.52
C HIS A 128 33.92 6.54 -2.81
N PRO A 129 33.86 6.40 -1.47
CA PRO A 129 34.86 5.66 -0.69
C PRO A 129 35.13 4.24 -1.20
N ASN A 130 34.13 3.57 -1.75
CA ASN A 130 34.28 2.21 -2.28
C ASN A 130 35.21 2.10 -3.51
N HIS A 131 35.52 3.22 -4.14
CA HIS A 131 36.41 3.30 -5.32
C HIS A 131 37.80 3.85 -4.98
N LEU A 132 38.15 3.88 -3.69
CA LEU A 132 39.43 4.38 -3.20
C LEU A 132 40.29 3.26 -2.60
N SER A 133 41.64 3.38 -2.73
CA SER A 133 42.57 2.56 -1.98
C SER A 133 42.55 2.88 -0.47
N GLY A 134 43.16 2.03 0.37
CA GLY A 134 43.26 2.26 1.80
C GLY A 134 43.92 3.60 2.13
N GLY A 135 45.08 3.90 1.51
CA GLY A 135 45.79 5.16 1.69
C GLY A 135 44.99 6.38 1.24
N GLN A 136 44.24 6.28 0.11
CA GLN A 136 43.35 7.35 -0.33
C GLN A 136 42.21 7.59 0.66
N LYS A 137 41.60 6.52 1.22
CA LYS A 137 40.56 6.65 2.26
C LYS A 137 41.11 7.35 3.51
N GLN A 138 42.33 7.01 3.94
CA GLN A 138 42.99 7.63 5.08
C GLN A 138 43.22 9.13 4.84
N ARG A 139 43.70 9.50 3.65
CA ARG A 139 43.90 10.91 3.29
C ARG A 139 42.59 11.70 3.23
N VAL A 140 41.47 11.09 2.81
CA VAL A 140 40.14 11.72 2.93
C VAL A 140 39.75 11.92 4.40
N ALA A 141 40.03 10.94 5.28
CA ALA A 141 39.74 11.05 6.71
C ALA A 141 40.59 12.17 7.36
N ILE A 142 41.86 12.33 6.94
CA ILE A 142 42.72 13.44 7.36
C ILE A 142 42.15 14.79 6.89
N ALA A 143 41.79 14.92 5.61
CA ALA A 143 41.19 16.16 5.08
C ALA A 143 39.89 16.51 5.82
N ARG A 144 39.07 15.52 6.15
CA ARG A 144 37.86 15.72 6.96
C ARG A 144 38.16 16.15 8.38
N ALA A 145 39.19 15.58 9.03
CA ALA A 145 39.60 15.95 10.38
C ALA A 145 40.12 17.40 10.43
N LEU A 146 40.75 17.89 9.38
CA LEU A 146 41.26 19.26 9.26
C LEU A 146 40.21 20.29 8.89
N ALA A 147 39.00 19.86 8.49
CA ALA A 147 37.98 20.73 7.89
C ALA A 147 37.61 21.91 8.79
N SER A 148 37.32 21.67 10.06
CA SER A 148 36.94 22.70 11.05
C SER A 148 38.13 23.50 11.59
N ASP A 149 39.32 23.29 11.08
CA ASP A 149 40.58 23.90 11.56
C ASP A 149 40.88 23.65 13.05
N PRO A 150 40.86 22.39 13.51
CA PRO A 150 41.02 22.07 14.91
C PRO A 150 42.44 22.36 15.38
N GLN A 151 42.60 22.61 16.69
CA GLN A 151 43.92 22.78 17.33
C GLN A 151 44.60 21.46 17.62
N ILE A 152 43.80 20.39 17.81
CA ILE A 152 44.25 19.05 18.19
C ILE A 152 43.78 18.04 17.13
N ILE A 153 44.71 17.25 16.61
CA ILE A 153 44.38 16.09 15.76
C ILE A 153 44.70 14.82 16.56
N ILE A 154 43.69 13.97 16.70
CA ILE A 154 43.84 12.67 17.34
C ILE A 154 43.74 11.58 16.28
N ALA A 155 44.75 10.75 16.14
CA ALA A 155 44.85 9.68 15.16
C ALA A 155 44.97 8.32 15.85
N ASP A 156 43.97 7.47 15.66
CA ASP A 156 43.92 6.10 16.18
C ASP A 156 44.43 5.14 15.12
N GLU A 157 45.63 4.55 15.36
CA GLU A 157 46.29 3.62 14.45
C GLU A 157 46.29 4.11 12.97
N PRO A 158 46.81 5.33 12.69
CA PRO A 158 46.58 6.01 11.42
C PRO A 158 47.15 5.29 10.19
N THR A 159 48.01 4.30 10.39
CA THR A 159 48.69 3.54 9.33
C THR A 159 48.46 2.03 9.41
N GLY A 160 47.70 1.53 10.41
CA GLY A 160 47.56 0.11 10.71
C GLY A 160 46.98 -0.76 9.61
N ALA A 161 46.31 -0.16 8.59
CA ALA A 161 45.73 -0.87 7.45
C ALA A 161 46.39 -0.47 6.12
N LEU A 162 47.59 0.12 6.13
CA LEU A 162 48.26 0.68 4.95
C LEU A 162 49.50 -0.12 4.58
N ASP A 163 49.84 -0.09 3.30
CA ASP A 163 51.16 -0.54 2.84
C ASP A 163 52.28 0.47 3.20
N ALA A 164 53.51 0.07 3.04
CA ALA A 164 54.69 0.87 3.46
C ALA A 164 54.75 2.25 2.75
N GLN A 165 54.35 2.34 1.48
CA GLN A 165 54.38 3.60 0.74
C GLN A 165 53.30 4.56 1.24
N ASN A 166 52.05 4.09 1.39
CA ASN A 166 50.97 4.90 1.92
C ASN A 166 51.21 5.28 3.39
N THR A 167 51.88 4.41 4.18
CA THR A 167 52.32 4.70 5.55
C THR A 167 53.22 5.92 5.60
N LYS A 168 54.28 5.97 4.78
CA LYS A 168 55.19 7.11 4.70
C LYS A 168 54.47 8.40 4.30
N GLU A 169 53.57 8.34 3.33
CA GLU A 169 52.79 9.49 2.90
C GLU A 169 51.87 10.04 4.00
N VAL A 170 51.20 9.17 4.75
CA VAL A 170 50.33 9.56 5.87
C VAL A 170 51.11 10.14 7.02
N LEU A 171 52.29 9.55 7.39
CA LEU A 171 53.15 10.08 8.45
C LEU A 171 53.71 11.44 8.08
N ALA A 172 54.14 11.64 6.83
CA ALA A 172 54.58 12.95 6.33
C ALA A 172 53.48 14.02 6.42
N LEU A 173 52.20 13.65 6.10
CA LEU A 173 51.09 14.56 6.28
C LEU A 173 50.81 14.92 7.74
N LEU A 174 50.95 13.96 8.67
CA LEU A 174 50.74 14.19 10.11
C LEU A 174 51.87 15.10 10.66
N ASP A 175 53.10 14.91 10.22
CA ASP A 175 54.24 15.78 10.59
C ASP A 175 54.05 17.20 10.02
N GLU A 176 53.58 17.35 8.78
CA GLU A 176 53.24 18.66 8.19
C GLU A 176 52.16 19.36 9.00
N ILE A 177 51.09 18.64 9.45
CA ILE A 177 50.04 19.20 10.28
C ILE A 177 50.58 19.73 11.61
N ALA A 178 51.56 19.02 12.21
CA ALA A 178 52.24 19.51 13.42
C ALA A 178 53.10 20.77 13.14
N ARG A 179 53.77 20.82 11.98
CA ARG A 179 54.50 22.03 11.53
C ARG A 179 53.57 23.23 11.29
N ASP A 180 52.32 22.99 10.89
CA ASP A 180 51.29 24.04 10.80
C ASP A 180 50.82 24.53 12.19
N GLY A 181 51.49 24.15 13.28
CA GLY A 181 51.26 24.60 14.66
C GLY A 181 50.12 23.88 15.37
N LYS A 182 49.65 22.72 14.87
CA LYS A 182 48.65 21.91 15.55
C LYS A 182 49.32 20.87 16.47
N LEU A 183 48.59 20.45 17.51
CA LEU A 183 48.99 19.28 18.29
C LEU A 183 48.47 18.01 17.56
N VAL A 184 49.39 17.11 17.21
CA VAL A 184 49.02 15.80 16.65
C VAL A 184 49.30 14.72 17.70
N ILE A 185 48.32 13.95 18.08
CA ILE A 185 48.44 12.80 18.99
C ILE A 185 48.11 11.54 18.19
N ALA A 186 49.12 10.72 17.90
CA ALA A 186 48.93 9.43 17.24
C ALA A 186 49.04 8.30 18.27
N VAL A 187 48.02 7.46 18.33
CA VAL A 187 48.03 6.23 19.12
C VAL A 187 48.47 5.08 18.22
N THR A 188 49.51 4.33 18.63
CA THR A 188 50.02 3.24 17.80
C THR A 188 50.68 2.15 18.64
N HIS A 189 50.85 0.97 18.05
CA HIS A 189 51.68 -0.12 18.54
C HIS A 189 52.95 -0.30 17.69
N SER A 190 53.12 0.51 16.65
CA SER A 190 54.29 0.45 15.74
C SER A 190 55.38 1.43 16.15
N GLN A 191 56.58 0.94 16.39
CA GLN A 191 57.75 1.76 16.65
C GLN A 191 58.09 2.66 15.45
N GLU A 192 57.95 2.15 14.22
CA GLU A 192 58.18 2.92 12.99
C GLU A 192 57.29 4.19 12.95
N VAL A 193 56.03 4.06 13.37
CA VAL A 193 55.12 5.22 13.46
C VAL A 193 55.55 6.17 14.56
N ALA A 194 55.95 5.63 15.73
CA ALA A 194 56.39 6.41 16.88
C ALA A 194 57.60 7.26 16.59
N ASP A 195 58.59 6.71 15.90
CA ASP A 195 59.88 7.37 15.57
C ASP A 195 59.69 8.58 14.61
N ASN A 196 58.56 8.67 13.91
CA ASN A 196 58.25 9.82 13.05
C ASN A 196 57.76 11.03 13.86
N GLY A 197 57.34 10.85 15.12
CA GLY A 197 56.90 11.93 16.00
C GLY A 197 58.01 12.86 16.46
N THR A 198 57.63 13.94 17.13
CA THR A 198 58.57 14.81 17.89
C THR A 198 58.79 14.28 19.30
N ARG A 199 57.86 13.45 19.80
CA ARG A 199 57.87 12.92 21.16
C ARG A 199 57.18 11.56 21.23
N ILE A 200 57.73 10.63 21.98
CA ILE A 200 57.14 9.32 22.24
C ILE A 200 56.75 9.25 23.72
N VAL A 201 55.50 8.91 23.97
CA VAL A 201 54.97 8.62 25.31
C VAL A 201 54.68 7.13 25.38
N HIS A 202 55.36 6.40 26.24
CA HIS A 202 55.13 4.98 26.44
C HIS A 202 54.01 4.75 27.47
N LEU A 203 53.00 4.01 27.09
CA LEU A 203 51.85 3.66 27.93
C LEU A 203 51.82 2.14 28.10
N ALA A 204 52.06 1.66 29.32
CA ALA A 204 51.96 0.26 29.69
C ALA A 204 51.10 0.09 30.94
N ASP A 205 50.22 -0.91 30.95
CA ASP A 205 49.32 -1.25 32.08
C ASP A 205 48.60 -0.05 32.71
N GLY A 206 48.22 0.93 31.90
CA GLY A 206 47.50 2.13 32.32
C GLY A 206 48.37 3.19 33.00
N LYS A 207 49.71 3.10 32.90
CA LYS A 207 50.66 4.07 33.43
C LYS A 207 51.62 4.54 32.34
N ILE A 208 52.15 5.74 32.51
CA ILE A 208 53.27 6.24 31.71
C ILE A 208 54.56 5.67 32.30
N ASP A 209 55.30 4.90 31.52
CA ASP A 209 56.57 4.31 31.88
C ASP A 209 57.76 4.87 31.08
N GLY A 210 57.47 5.75 30.11
CA GLY A 210 58.50 6.46 29.35
C GLY A 210 57.91 7.71 28.68
N ASP A 211 58.72 8.76 28.59
CA ASP A 211 58.38 10.02 27.92
C ASP A 211 59.66 10.61 27.31
N GLU A 212 59.82 10.40 26.01
CA GLU A 212 61.06 10.74 25.29
C GLU A 212 60.79 11.79 24.22
N ARG A 213 61.50 12.89 24.28
CA ARG A 213 61.47 13.96 23.28
C ARG A 213 62.53 13.72 22.22
N LEU A 214 62.11 13.40 21.00
CA LEU A 214 63.01 13.14 19.87
C LEU A 214 63.46 14.42 19.17
N ARG A 215 62.55 15.39 19.08
CA ARG A 215 62.76 16.68 18.40
C ARG A 215 62.01 17.79 19.16
N PRO A 216 62.48 19.07 19.07
CA PRO A 216 61.72 20.18 19.62
C PRO A 216 60.36 20.32 18.92
N ALA A 217 59.36 20.85 19.63
CA ALA A 217 58.07 21.23 19.04
C ALA A 217 58.27 22.27 17.92
N TYR A 218 57.44 22.19 16.89
CA TYR A 218 57.44 23.16 15.80
C TYR A 218 56.90 24.54 16.26
N PRO A 219 57.43 25.65 15.69
CA PRO A 219 56.93 26.97 16.03
C PRO A 219 55.45 27.14 15.64
N ILE A 220 54.69 27.85 16.47
CA ILE A 220 53.26 28.12 16.22
C ILE A 220 53.18 29.35 15.32
N PRO A 221 52.45 29.30 14.19
CA PRO A 221 52.16 30.48 13.35
C PRO A 221 51.41 31.58 14.11
N GLU A 222 51.74 32.82 13.86
CA GLU A 222 51.16 33.99 14.57
C GLU A 222 49.72 34.31 14.18
N ASP A 223 49.19 33.77 13.07
CA ASP A 223 47.86 34.11 12.54
C ASP A 223 46.95 32.88 12.41
N PRO A 224 46.23 32.49 13.47
CA PRO A 224 45.28 31.37 13.39
C PRO A 224 43.99 31.83 12.67
N THR A 225 43.66 31.19 11.56
CA THR A 225 42.33 31.32 10.95
C THR A 225 41.28 30.70 11.89
N GLU A 226 40.54 31.54 12.63
CA GLU A 226 39.45 31.03 13.49
C GLU A 226 38.22 30.74 12.70
N ILE A 227 37.97 29.45 12.47
CA ILE A 227 36.67 29.00 11.94
C ILE A 227 35.71 28.77 13.10
N THR A 228 34.66 29.58 13.17
CA THR A 228 33.68 29.50 14.25
C THR A 228 32.78 28.25 14.09
N PRO A 229 32.70 27.35 15.09
CA PRO A 229 31.85 26.17 15.04
C PRO A 229 30.37 26.53 15.28
N ARG A 230 29.48 25.76 14.67
CA ARG A 230 28.03 25.83 14.93
C ARG A 230 27.43 24.44 15.06
N VAL A 231 26.19 24.38 15.61
CA VAL A 231 25.41 23.14 15.64
C VAL A 231 25.02 22.74 14.21
N LEU A 232 25.06 21.43 13.92
CA LEU A 232 24.67 20.89 12.61
C LEU A 232 23.24 21.32 12.26
N PRO A 233 23.00 22.02 11.14
CA PRO A 233 21.66 22.41 10.72
C PRO A 233 20.82 21.16 10.38
N ALA A 234 19.54 21.14 10.78
CA ALA A 234 18.63 20.03 10.48
C ALA A 234 18.57 19.72 8.97
N MET A 235 18.64 20.76 8.12
CA MET A 235 18.63 20.61 6.66
C MET A 235 19.83 19.81 6.13
N ALA A 236 20.98 19.82 6.81
CA ALA A 236 22.16 19.03 6.43
C ALA A 236 21.89 17.52 6.58
N SER A 237 21.18 17.13 7.66
CA SER A 237 20.76 15.74 7.88
C SER A 237 19.77 15.27 6.79
N TYR A 238 18.76 16.10 6.45
CA TYR A 238 17.83 15.78 5.36
C TYR A 238 18.53 15.64 4.01
N ARG A 239 19.48 16.53 3.71
CA ARG A 239 20.27 16.46 2.47
C ARG A 239 21.09 15.16 2.39
N THR A 240 21.73 14.78 3.49
CA THR A 240 22.51 13.53 3.56
C THR A 240 21.59 12.30 3.42
N ALA A 241 20.43 12.30 4.07
CA ALA A 241 19.43 11.26 3.92
C ALA A 241 18.92 11.13 2.47
N PHE A 242 18.67 12.25 1.79
CA PHE A 242 18.26 12.25 0.38
C PHE A 242 19.35 11.68 -0.53
N LYS A 243 20.61 12.05 -0.31
CA LYS A 243 21.75 11.45 -1.02
C LYS A 243 21.87 9.94 -0.81
N HIS A 244 21.56 9.45 0.38
CA HIS A 244 21.51 8.01 0.67
C HIS A 244 20.41 7.31 -0.15
N LEU A 245 19.23 7.93 -0.29
CA LEU A 245 18.14 7.39 -1.11
C LEU A 245 18.53 7.32 -2.59
N THR A 246 19.15 8.36 -3.12
CA THR A 246 19.56 8.42 -4.55
C THR A 246 20.76 7.53 -4.86
N TYR A 247 21.67 7.32 -3.92
CA TYR A 247 22.81 6.41 -4.09
C TYR A 247 22.37 4.96 -4.35
N ASN A 248 21.30 4.53 -3.70
CA ASN A 248 20.70 3.20 -3.90
C ASN A 248 19.43 3.25 -4.77
N PHE A 249 19.40 4.11 -5.79
CA PHE A 249 18.21 4.42 -6.57
C PHE A 249 17.45 3.17 -7.06
N TRP A 250 18.12 2.23 -7.72
CA TRP A 250 17.45 1.04 -8.26
C TRP A 250 16.79 0.18 -7.19
N ARG A 251 17.49 -0.05 -6.09
CA ARG A 251 16.95 -0.83 -4.96
C ARG A 251 15.73 -0.14 -4.34
N ASN A 252 15.85 1.15 -4.08
CA ASN A 252 14.77 1.94 -3.47
C ASN A 252 13.58 2.10 -4.43
N SER A 253 13.82 2.24 -5.73
CA SER A 253 12.78 2.31 -6.76
C SER A 253 11.97 1.02 -6.86
N LEU A 254 12.62 -0.15 -6.78
CA LEU A 254 11.94 -1.44 -6.77
C LEU A 254 11.02 -1.60 -5.55
N ILE A 255 11.49 -1.17 -4.37
CA ILE A 255 10.69 -1.19 -3.14
C ILE A 255 9.48 -0.25 -3.25
N MET A 256 9.70 0.98 -3.74
CA MET A 256 8.63 1.96 -3.95
C MET A 256 7.59 1.45 -4.97
N LEU A 257 8.05 0.83 -6.07
CA LEU A 257 7.17 0.26 -7.10
C LEU A 257 6.30 -0.87 -6.51
N GLY A 258 6.90 -1.79 -5.75
CA GLY A 258 6.16 -2.87 -5.09
C GLY A 258 5.07 -2.34 -4.14
N THR A 259 5.40 -1.33 -3.34
CA THR A 259 4.45 -0.68 -2.42
C THR A 259 3.35 0.05 -3.20
N ALA A 260 3.71 0.78 -4.26
CA ALA A 260 2.76 1.50 -5.10
C ALA A 260 1.76 0.56 -5.79
N ILE A 261 2.24 -0.58 -6.33
CA ILE A 261 1.38 -1.61 -6.93
C ILE A 261 0.41 -2.18 -5.88
N GLY A 262 0.89 -2.46 -4.66
CA GLY A 262 0.04 -2.94 -3.57
C GLY A 262 -1.09 -1.97 -3.21
N ILE A 263 -0.77 -0.69 -3.01
CA ILE A 263 -1.75 0.36 -2.72
C ILE A 263 -2.73 0.53 -3.90
N PHE A 264 -2.22 0.60 -5.14
CA PHE A 264 -3.03 0.72 -6.34
C PHE A 264 -4.03 -0.45 -6.46
N ALA A 265 -3.60 -1.68 -6.21
CA ALA A 265 -4.46 -2.85 -6.28
C ALA A 265 -5.60 -2.79 -5.24
N VAL A 266 -5.31 -2.39 -3.98
CA VAL A 266 -6.34 -2.21 -2.95
C VAL A 266 -7.37 -1.16 -3.36
N LEU A 267 -6.93 0.01 -3.85
CA LEU A 267 -7.81 1.09 -4.29
C LEU A 267 -8.64 0.67 -5.51
N LEU A 268 -8.02 0.00 -6.49
CA LEU A 268 -8.70 -0.47 -7.69
C LEU A 268 -9.79 -1.48 -7.37
N PHE A 269 -9.50 -2.51 -6.59
CA PHE A 269 -10.48 -3.55 -6.27
C PHE A 269 -11.60 -3.05 -5.36
N SER A 270 -11.28 -2.18 -4.40
CA SER A 270 -12.30 -1.54 -3.56
C SER A 270 -13.20 -0.62 -4.38
N GLY A 271 -12.63 0.21 -5.26
CA GLY A 271 -13.38 1.09 -6.14
C GLY A 271 -14.24 0.34 -7.17
N LEU A 272 -13.69 -0.74 -7.75
CA LEU A 272 -14.41 -1.60 -8.69
C LEU A 272 -15.62 -2.27 -8.03
N GLY A 273 -15.47 -2.80 -6.81
CA GLY A 273 -16.58 -3.40 -6.06
C GLY A 273 -17.73 -2.42 -5.83
N ASN A 274 -17.42 -1.20 -5.39
CA ASN A 274 -18.41 -0.14 -5.18
C ASN A 274 -19.06 0.32 -6.50
N GLY A 275 -18.25 0.44 -7.55
CA GLY A 275 -18.72 0.83 -8.89
C GLY A 275 -19.70 -0.19 -9.50
N ILE A 276 -19.36 -1.48 -9.42
CA ILE A 276 -20.22 -2.57 -9.90
C ILE A 276 -21.53 -2.60 -9.12
N ASN A 277 -21.49 -2.48 -7.78
CA ASN A 277 -22.70 -2.44 -6.96
C ASN A 277 -23.61 -1.27 -7.36
N GLY A 278 -23.07 -0.07 -7.52
CA GLY A 278 -23.84 1.10 -7.95
C GLY A 278 -24.42 0.93 -9.36
N TYR A 279 -23.65 0.39 -10.29
CA TYR A 279 -24.13 0.11 -11.65
C TYR A 279 -25.29 -0.91 -11.67
N ILE A 280 -25.14 -2.02 -10.94
CA ILE A 280 -26.16 -3.07 -10.85
C ILE A 280 -27.44 -2.52 -10.20
N GLN A 281 -27.34 -1.76 -9.10
CA GLN A 281 -28.51 -1.14 -8.47
C GLN A 281 -29.25 -0.21 -9.44
N ASN A 282 -28.54 0.64 -10.16
CA ASN A 282 -29.13 1.55 -11.13
C ASN A 282 -29.79 0.79 -12.29
N GLN A 283 -29.16 -0.26 -12.81
CA GLN A 283 -29.72 -1.09 -13.86
C GLN A 283 -31.00 -1.81 -13.41
N ILE A 284 -30.99 -2.44 -12.25
CA ILE A 284 -32.15 -3.17 -11.73
C ILE A 284 -33.28 -2.21 -11.43
N ASN A 285 -33.01 -1.07 -10.77
CA ASN A 285 -34.06 -0.06 -10.49
C ASN A 285 -34.67 0.56 -11.77
N SER A 286 -33.91 0.59 -12.87
CA SER A 286 -34.44 1.07 -14.14
C SER A 286 -35.31 0.05 -14.87
N LEU A 287 -35.16 -1.24 -14.60
CA LEU A 287 -35.78 -2.35 -15.31
C LEU A 287 -36.90 -3.04 -14.53
N ALA A 288 -36.85 -2.99 -13.21
CA ALA A 288 -37.84 -3.59 -12.33
C ALA A 288 -38.34 -2.57 -11.29
N ASN A 289 -39.64 -2.65 -10.96
CA ASN A 289 -40.20 -1.82 -9.90
C ASN A 289 -39.76 -2.33 -8.51
N PRO A 290 -38.97 -1.59 -7.74
CA PRO A 290 -38.49 -2.05 -6.44
C PRO A 290 -39.60 -2.20 -5.38
N GLN A 291 -40.80 -1.59 -5.61
CA GLN A 291 -41.97 -1.72 -4.73
C GLN A 291 -42.85 -2.95 -5.10
N ALA A 292 -42.46 -3.72 -6.10
CA ALA A 292 -43.20 -4.90 -6.52
C ALA A 292 -42.60 -6.18 -5.94
N ILE A 293 -43.46 -7.01 -5.36
CA ILE A 293 -43.15 -8.36 -4.88
C ILE A 293 -43.81 -9.35 -5.83
N THR A 294 -42.99 -10.25 -6.41
CA THR A 294 -43.55 -11.36 -7.20
C THR A 294 -43.76 -12.57 -6.31
N VAL A 295 -44.98 -13.05 -6.28
CA VAL A 295 -45.45 -14.13 -5.40
C VAL A 295 -45.74 -15.38 -6.22
N PHE A 296 -45.25 -16.50 -5.79
CA PHE A 296 -45.47 -17.82 -6.37
C PHE A 296 -46.02 -18.78 -5.33
N LYS A 297 -46.61 -19.89 -5.78
CA LYS A 297 -47.04 -20.96 -4.88
C LYS A 297 -45.85 -21.69 -4.29
N ASN A 298 -45.85 -21.90 -2.99
CA ASN A 298 -44.85 -22.73 -2.31
C ASN A 298 -45.30 -24.20 -2.35
N THR A 299 -44.61 -25.01 -3.14
CA THR A 299 -44.93 -26.43 -3.32
C THR A 299 -44.27 -27.33 -2.25
N THR A 300 -43.30 -26.82 -1.48
CA THR A 300 -42.58 -27.59 -0.46
C THR A 300 -43.22 -27.52 0.92
N GLY A 301 -44.02 -26.51 1.19
CA GLY A 301 -44.61 -26.22 2.49
C GLY A 301 -43.59 -25.73 3.55
N LYS A 302 -42.30 -25.66 3.21
CA LYS A 302 -41.21 -25.20 4.08
C LYS A 302 -40.79 -23.77 3.74
N LYS A 303 -39.98 -23.15 4.59
CA LYS A 303 -39.35 -21.87 4.25
C LYS A 303 -38.33 -22.12 3.13
N MET A 304 -38.46 -21.39 2.05
CA MET A 304 -37.57 -21.45 0.89
C MET A 304 -36.72 -20.19 0.82
N THR A 305 -35.46 -20.33 0.42
CA THR A 305 -34.66 -19.19 -0.01
C THR A 305 -35.11 -18.73 -1.39
N GLN A 306 -34.75 -17.51 -1.77
CA GLN A 306 -35.15 -17.01 -3.11
C GLN A 306 -34.51 -17.83 -4.24
N GLU A 307 -33.30 -18.32 -4.07
CA GLU A 307 -32.66 -19.23 -5.03
C GLU A 307 -33.44 -20.54 -5.17
N GLN A 308 -33.91 -21.08 -4.04
CA GLN A 308 -34.74 -22.29 -4.05
C GLN A 308 -36.11 -22.04 -4.72
N ILE A 309 -36.71 -20.86 -4.50
CA ILE A 309 -37.95 -20.49 -5.20
C ILE A 309 -37.68 -20.42 -6.70
N GLN A 310 -36.60 -19.75 -7.12
CA GLN A 310 -36.29 -19.54 -8.52
C GLN A 310 -35.90 -20.84 -9.25
N SER A 311 -35.14 -21.73 -8.62
CA SER A 311 -34.78 -23.03 -9.19
C SER A 311 -36.00 -23.97 -9.27
N SER A 312 -36.84 -23.99 -8.25
CA SER A 312 -38.06 -24.82 -8.24
C SER A 312 -39.09 -24.37 -9.26
N LEU A 313 -39.22 -23.06 -9.54
CA LEU A 313 -40.11 -22.51 -10.51
C LEU A 313 -39.90 -23.09 -11.91
N GLY A 314 -38.65 -23.10 -12.40
CA GLY A 314 -38.34 -23.62 -13.74
C GLY A 314 -38.68 -25.10 -13.90
N GLN A 315 -38.35 -25.92 -12.93
CA GLN A 315 -38.59 -27.37 -12.95
C GLN A 315 -40.12 -27.69 -12.80
N THR A 316 -40.77 -27.07 -11.83
CA THR A 316 -42.20 -27.36 -11.54
C THR A 316 -43.13 -26.83 -12.62
N MET A 317 -42.85 -25.65 -13.18
CA MET A 317 -43.63 -25.09 -14.28
C MET A 317 -43.55 -25.91 -15.56
N ALA A 318 -42.39 -26.51 -15.84
CA ALA A 318 -42.20 -27.39 -16.99
C ALA A 318 -42.87 -28.77 -16.79
N ALA A 319 -42.84 -29.30 -15.56
CA ALA A 319 -43.38 -30.64 -15.27
C ALA A 319 -44.91 -30.66 -15.00
N ASN A 320 -45.39 -29.71 -14.20
CA ASN A 320 -46.81 -29.62 -13.84
C ASN A 320 -47.23 -28.15 -13.57
N PRO A 321 -47.61 -27.38 -14.61
CA PRO A 321 -48.01 -25.98 -14.48
C PRO A 321 -49.20 -25.76 -13.55
N GLN A 322 -50.13 -26.72 -13.44
CA GLN A 322 -51.30 -26.61 -12.58
C GLN A 322 -50.96 -26.65 -11.09
N SER A 323 -49.90 -27.38 -10.73
CA SER A 323 -49.44 -27.41 -9.33
C SER A 323 -48.99 -26.04 -8.81
N MET A 324 -48.70 -25.11 -9.72
CA MET A 324 -48.26 -23.74 -9.39
C MET A 324 -49.44 -22.74 -9.31
N THR A 325 -50.68 -23.16 -9.54
CA THR A 325 -51.84 -22.23 -9.50
C THR A 325 -52.08 -21.70 -8.09
N ILE A 326 -52.34 -20.40 -8.00
CA ILE A 326 -52.64 -19.68 -6.78
C ILE A 326 -54.18 -19.50 -6.70
N SER A 327 -54.79 -19.99 -5.64
CA SER A 327 -56.24 -19.90 -5.46
C SER A 327 -56.69 -18.44 -5.21
N ASP A 328 -57.91 -18.11 -5.62
CA ASP A 328 -58.50 -16.80 -5.35
C ASP A 328 -58.52 -16.48 -3.85
N HIS A 329 -58.74 -17.48 -3.00
CA HIS A 329 -58.63 -17.32 -1.54
C HIS A 329 -57.25 -16.77 -1.10
N ASN A 330 -56.18 -17.29 -1.66
CA ASN A 330 -54.82 -16.78 -1.36
C ASN A 330 -54.60 -15.41 -1.95
N ILE A 331 -55.12 -15.10 -3.12
CA ILE A 331 -55.06 -13.75 -3.72
C ILE A 331 -55.78 -12.73 -2.83
N ASP A 332 -56.95 -13.10 -2.27
CA ASP A 332 -57.70 -12.22 -1.35
C ASP A 332 -56.97 -12.03 0.00
N ARG A 333 -56.29 -13.06 0.49
CA ARG A 333 -55.39 -12.91 1.66
C ARG A 333 -54.27 -11.90 1.40
N LEU A 334 -53.66 -11.90 0.22
CA LEU A 334 -52.64 -10.93 -0.18
C LEU A 334 -53.18 -9.50 -0.22
N ARG A 335 -54.42 -9.30 -0.70
CA ARG A 335 -55.07 -7.98 -0.73
C ARG A 335 -55.32 -7.38 0.65
N LYS A 336 -55.48 -8.23 1.66
CA LYS A 336 -55.75 -7.82 3.06
C LYS A 336 -54.50 -7.53 3.88
N LEU A 337 -53.31 -7.70 3.31
CA LEU A 337 -52.08 -7.39 4.03
C LEU A 337 -51.87 -5.87 4.13
N ASP A 338 -51.41 -5.41 5.30
CA ASP A 338 -51.06 -4.00 5.49
C ASP A 338 -49.95 -3.58 4.52
N ASN A 339 -49.96 -2.31 4.13
CA ASN A 339 -49.02 -1.70 3.20
C ASN A 339 -49.08 -2.27 1.75
N VAL A 340 -50.07 -3.04 1.39
CA VAL A 340 -50.31 -3.48 0.03
C VAL A 340 -51.19 -2.46 -0.71
N SER A 341 -50.70 -1.90 -1.80
CA SER A 341 -51.42 -0.92 -2.62
C SER A 341 -52.22 -1.56 -3.75
N SER A 342 -51.74 -2.66 -4.32
CA SER A 342 -52.50 -3.41 -5.34
C SER A 342 -51.96 -4.85 -5.49
N VAL A 343 -52.82 -5.75 -5.88
CA VAL A 343 -52.53 -7.17 -6.14
C VAL A 343 -52.98 -7.50 -7.57
N GLN A 344 -52.06 -7.94 -8.41
CA GLN A 344 -52.27 -8.25 -9.81
C GLN A 344 -51.96 -9.73 -10.07
N PRO A 345 -53.00 -10.56 -10.32
CA PRO A 345 -52.78 -11.93 -10.76
C PRO A 345 -52.10 -11.96 -12.14
N GLY A 346 -51.29 -12.98 -12.39
CA GLY A 346 -50.59 -13.15 -13.63
C GLY A 346 -50.47 -14.61 -14.06
N ILE A 347 -50.20 -14.83 -15.32
CA ILE A 347 -49.98 -16.14 -15.91
C ILE A 347 -48.62 -16.11 -16.61
N MET A 348 -47.79 -17.10 -16.32
CA MET A 348 -46.49 -17.33 -16.94
C MET A 348 -46.47 -18.69 -17.62
N VAL A 349 -45.93 -18.74 -18.83
CA VAL A 349 -45.76 -19.93 -19.66
C VAL A 349 -44.29 -20.19 -19.87
N SER A 350 -43.81 -21.41 -19.62
CA SER A 350 -42.39 -21.77 -19.65
C SER A 350 -41.82 -22.07 -21.04
N ALA A 351 -42.67 -22.25 -22.04
CA ALA A 351 -42.24 -22.47 -23.43
C ALA A 351 -43.28 -21.98 -24.41
N PHE A 352 -42.86 -21.24 -25.43
CA PHE A 352 -43.74 -20.72 -26.47
C PHE A 352 -43.00 -20.56 -27.78
N GLN A 353 -43.73 -20.42 -28.89
CA GLN A 353 -43.18 -20.17 -30.22
C GLN A 353 -43.81 -18.92 -30.82
N LEU A 354 -43.00 -18.11 -31.45
CA LEU A 354 -43.39 -16.96 -32.27
C LEU A 354 -43.15 -17.31 -33.73
N ASP A 355 -44.08 -16.90 -34.59
CA ASP A 355 -43.95 -17.04 -36.05
C ASP A 355 -44.24 -15.70 -36.73
N TYR A 356 -43.34 -15.30 -37.61
CA TYR A 356 -43.49 -14.15 -38.46
C TYR A 356 -43.02 -14.45 -39.90
N ASN A 357 -43.93 -14.47 -40.82
CA ASN A 357 -43.69 -14.81 -42.24
C ASN A 357 -42.88 -16.12 -42.41
N GLY A 358 -43.26 -17.16 -41.66
CA GLY A 358 -42.60 -18.48 -41.71
C GLY A 358 -41.32 -18.61 -40.90
N LYS A 359 -40.77 -17.49 -40.36
CA LYS A 359 -39.62 -17.53 -39.42
C LYS A 359 -40.15 -17.85 -38.02
N LYS A 360 -39.71 -18.97 -37.49
CA LYS A 360 -40.13 -19.45 -36.16
C LYS A 360 -39.02 -19.18 -35.12
N GLN A 361 -39.42 -18.68 -33.96
CA GLN A 361 -38.56 -18.41 -32.82
C GLN A 361 -39.21 -18.98 -31.55
N SER A 362 -38.45 -19.86 -30.86
CA SER A 362 -38.87 -20.38 -29.55
C SER A 362 -38.43 -19.44 -28.42
N GLY A 363 -39.30 -19.32 -27.41
CA GLY A 363 -38.98 -18.56 -26.19
C GLY A 363 -39.21 -19.42 -24.95
N ILE A 364 -38.47 -19.11 -23.91
CA ILE A 364 -38.45 -19.88 -22.63
C ILE A 364 -39.33 -19.26 -21.53
N SER A 365 -39.89 -18.05 -21.75
CA SER A 365 -40.74 -17.39 -20.77
C SER A 365 -41.64 -16.35 -21.45
N LEU A 366 -42.94 -16.59 -21.40
CA LEU A 366 -43.98 -15.64 -21.74
C LEU A 366 -44.76 -15.32 -20.46
N SER A 367 -44.90 -14.07 -20.11
CA SER A 367 -45.64 -13.66 -18.90
C SER A 367 -46.69 -12.58 -19.19
N THR A 368 -47.63 -12.43 -18.30
CA THR A 368 -48.53 -11.28 -18.37
C THR A 368 -47.84 -10.04 -17.81
N TRP A 369 -48.05 -8.89 -18.48
CA TRP A 369 -47.50 -7.61 -18.07
C TRP A 369 -48.03 -7.20 -16.70
N SER A 370 -47.18 -6.86 -15.79
CA SER A 370 -47.52 -6.40 -14.44
C SER A 370 -46.76 -5.14 -14.05
N LYS A 371 -47.13 -4.52 -12.94
CA LYS A 371 -46.41 -3.37 -12.38
C LYS A 371 -45.00 -3.71 -11.87
N ALA A 372 -44.60 -4.97 -11.85
CA ALA A 372 -43.24 -5.37 -11.59
C ALA A 372 -42.27 -4.94 -12.71
N ILE A 373 -42.78 -4.79 -13.93
CA ILE A 373 -42.03 -4.37 -15.11
C ILE A 373 -42.19 -2.86 -15.29
N THR A 374 -41.09 -2.11 -15.33
CA THR A 374 -41.14 -0.66 -15.56
C THR A 374 -41.32 -0.32 -17.04
N ASN A 375 -41.93 0.82 -17.32
CA ASN A 375 -42.07 1.31 -18.71
C ASN A 375 -40.70 1.59 -19.36
N ASN A 376 -39.69 1.91 -18.57
CA ASN A 376 -38.29 2.15 -19.02
C ASN A 376 -37.62 0.92 -19.63
N SER A 377 -38.15 -0.28 -19.38
CA SER A 377 -37.67 -1.52 -20.00
C SER A 377 -37.99 -1.59 -21.51
N ILE A 378 -38.97 -0.85 -21.98
CA ILE A 378 -39.35 -0.77 -23.40
C ILE A 378 -38.56 0.36 -24.05
N LYS A 379 -37.68 0.02 -24.99
CA LYS A 379 -36.84 0.98 -25.71
C LYS A 379 -37.45 1.44 -27.04
N GLN A 380 -38.37 0.64 -27.60
CA GLN A 380 -39.08 0.95 -28.85
C GLN A 380 -40.55 0.59 -28.66
N GLY A 381 -41.50 1.50 -29.00
CA GLY A 381 -42.93 1.28 -28.87
C GLY A 381 -43.48 1.60 -27.47
N HIS A 382 -44.45 0.85 -27.03
CA HIS A 382 -45.17 1.06 -25.76
C HIS A 382 -45.50 -0.29 -25.06
N LYS A 383 -45.96 -0.22 -23.80
CA LYS A 383 -46.48 -1.38 -23.06
C LYS A 383 -47.65 -2.04 -23.79
N PRO A 384 -47.87 -3.35 -23.68
CA PRO A 384 -48.91 -4.04 -24.41
C PRO A 384 -50.29 -3.56 -23.94
N LYS A 385 -51.20 -3.38 -24.90
CA LYS A 385 -52.66 -3.26 -24.72
C LYS A 385 -53.30 -4.61 -25.07
N ASN A 386 -54.65 -4.65 -25.10
CA ASN A 386 -55.33 -5.87 -25.52
C ASN A 386 -54.94 -6.25 -26.95
N ASP A 387 -54.72 -7.54 -27.18
CA ASP A 387 -54.25 -8.14 -28.43
C ASP A 387 -52.89 -7.65 -28.93
N GLU A 388 -52.08 -7.14 -28.01
CA GLU A 388 -50.70 -6.72 -28.29
C GLU A 388 -49.69 -7.53 -27.49
N ILE A 389 -48.46 -7.63 -28.04
CA ILE A 389 -47.33 -8.35 -27.46
C ILE A 389 -46.09 -7.48 -27.45
N VAL A 390 -45.30 -7.58 -26.39
CA VAL A 390 -43.95 -7.02 -26.31
C VAL A 390 -42.92 -8.14 -26.49
N LEU A 391 -41.94 -7.91 -27.36
CA LEU A 391 -40.87 -8.85 -27.67
C LEU A 391 -39.57 -8.45 -26.99
N THR A 392 -38.69 -9.42 -26.77
CA THR A 392 -37.29 -9.10 -26.47
C THR A 392 -36.56 -8.67 -27.75
N LYS A 393 -35.54 -7.84 -27.63
CA LYS A 393 -34.67 -7.42 -28.74
C LYS A 393 -34.13 -8.62 -29.51
N GLN A 394 -33.69 -9.66 -28.79
CA GLN A 394 -33.17 -10.88 -29.41
C GLN A 394 -34.19 -11.59 -30.27
N GLN A 395 -35.44 -11.73 -29.81
CA GLN A 395 -36.52 -12.32 -30.58
C GLN A 395 -36.87 -11.47 -31.81
N ALA A 396 -36.93 -10.17 -31.65
CA ALA A 396 -37.20 -9.26 -32.78
C ALA A 396 -36.07 -9.34 -33.84
N ILE A 397 -34.82 -9.49 -33.47
CA ILE A 397 -33.68 -9.71 -34.36
C ILE A 397 -33.83 -11.05 -35.11
N GLN A 398 -34.16 -12.12 -34.40
CA GLN A 398 -34.29 -13.46 -34.98
C GLN A 398 -35.47 -13.59 -35.94
N LEU A 399 -36.56 -12.93 -35.64
CA LEU A 399 -37.76 -12.88 -36.53
C LEU A 399 -37.55 -11.96 -37.74
N SER A 400 -36.62 -11.01 -37.67
CA SER A 400 -36.33 -10.08 -38.76
C SER A 400 -34.85 -10.07 -39.14
N SER A 401 -34.08 -9.12 -38.62
CA SER A 401 -32.62 -9.02 -38.70
C SER A 401 -32.11 -7.96 -37.72
N ALA A 402 -30.80 -7.97 -37.45
CA ALA A 402 -30.12 -6.99 -36.58
C ALA A 402 -30.31 -5.52 -37.06
N LYS A 403 -30.48 -5.30 -38.37
CA LYS A 403 -30.71 -3.96 -38.94
C LYS A 403 -32.19 -3.53 -38.86
N ASN A 404 -33.14 -4.49 -38.94
CA ASN A 404 -34.56 -4.21 -39.12
C ASN A 404 -35.42 -4.54 -37.89
N TYR A 405 -34.84 -4.99 -36.76
CA TYR A 405 -35.62 -5.42 -35.60
C TYR A 405 -36.59 -4.34 -35.07
N LYS A 406 -36.23 -3.06 -35.17
CA LYS A 406 -37.09 -1.94 -34.75
C LYS A 406 -38.38 -1.84 -35.55
N GLN A 407 -38.37 -2.28 -36.81
CA GLN A 407 -39.54 -2.28 -37.71
C GLN A 407 -40.53 -3.39 -37.37
N MET A 408 -40.19 -4.28 -36.43
CA MET A 408 -41.15 -5.27 -35.92
C MET A 408 -42.31 -4.64 -35.13
N VAL A 409 -42.10 -3.45 -34.56
CA VAL A 409 -43.19 -2.70 -33.89
C VAL A 409 -44.28 -2.40 -34.90
N GLY A 410 -45.54 -2.73 -34.55
CA GLY A 410 -46.70 -2.60 -35.43
C GLY A 410 -46.98 -3.81 -36.35
N LYS A 411 -46.05 -4.77 -36.48
CA LYS A 411 -46.25 -6.01 -37.24
C LYS A 411 -47.08 -7.01 -36.45
N THR A 412 -47.84 -7.85 -37.16
CA THR A 412 -48.61 -8.93 -36.55
C THR A 412 -47.81 -10.22 -36.60
N ILE A 413 -47.70 -10.90 -35.47
CA ILE A 413 -47.00 -12.17 -35.30
C ILE A 413 -47.95 -13.20 -34.71
N ARG A 414 -47.74 -14.48 -35.01
CA ARG A 414 -48.45 -15.60 -34.38
C ARG A 414 -47.67 -16.08 -33.15
N LEU A 415 -48.37 -16.15 -32.00
CA LEU A 415 -47.92 -16.77 -30.77
C LEU A 415 -48.59 -18.14 -30.64
N SER A 416 -47.85 -19.16 -30.26
CA SER A 416 -48.35 -20.49 -29.95
C SER A 416 -47.61 -21.12 -28.77
N PHE A 417 -48.33 -21.85 -27.93
CA PHE A 417 -47.78 -22.61 -26.80
C PHE A 417 -48.73 -23.74 -26.42
N THR A 418 -48.23 -24.68 -25.63
CA THR A 418 -49.10 -25.73 -25.04
C THR A 418 -49.39 -25.32 -23.60
N TRP A 419 -50.64 -25.41 -23.20
CA TRP A 419 -51.12 -25.20 -21.85
C TRP A 419 -51.91 -26.43 -21.36
N ILE A 420 -52.53 -26.37 -20.22
CA ILE A 420 -53.33 -27.43 -19.63
C ILE A 420 -54.77 -27.03 -19.46
N ASP A 421 -55.71 -27.97 -19.64
CA ASP A 421 -57.11 -27.78 -19.30
C ASP A 421 -57.38 -28.02 -17.78
N ALA A 422 -58.64 -27.98 -17.38
CA ALA A 422 -59.05 -28.22 -16.00
C ALA A 422 -58.75 -29.69 -15.55
N ASN A 423 -58.61 -30.61 -16.48
CA ASN A 423 -58.35 -32.04 -16.26
C ASN A 423 -56.88 -32.39 -16.41
N ASN A 424 -56.01 -31.37 -16.52
CA ASN A 424 -54.57 -31.52 -16.69
C ASN A 424 -54.13 -32.10 -18.07
N ASN A 425 -54.97 -32.03 -19.08
CA ASN A 425 -54.61 -32.46 -20.44
C ASN A 425 -53.92 -31.31 -21.19
N PRO A 426 -52.93 -31.62 -22.05
CA PRO A 426 -52.26 -30.59 -22.85
C PRO A 426 -53.19 -30.07 -23.94
N VAL A 427 -53.36 -28.73 -23.99
CA VAL A 427 -54.18 -28.04 -24.98
C VAL A 427 -53.31 -27.08 -25.77
N PRO A 428 -53.36 -27.10 -27.11
CA PRO A 428 -52.65 -26.13 -27.94
C PRO A 428 -53.36 -24.80 -27.91
N VAL A 429 -52.61 -23.75 -27.61
CA VAL A 429 -53.10 -22.36 -27.55
C VAL A 429 -52.38 -21.54 -28.61
N SER A 430 -53.09 -20.79 -29.43
CA SER A 430 -52.46 -19.90 -30.40
C SER A 430 -53.33 -18.66 -30.70
N GLY A 431 -52.65 -17.58 -31.08
CA GLY A 431 -53.32 -16.33 -31.45
C GLY A 431 -52.37 -15.40 -32.21
N ASN A 432 -52.97 -14.42 -32.88
CA ASN A 432 -52.24 -13.38 -33.60
C ASN A 432 -52.19 -12.10 -32.75
N PHE A 433 -50.99 -11.48 -32.63
CA PHE A 433 -50.79 -10.32 -31.78
C PHE A 433 -49.98 -9.25 -32.52
N LYS A 434 -50.37 -7.99 -32.36
CA LYS A 434 -49.61 -6.86 -32.87
C LYS A 434 -48.43 -6.58 -31.92
N VAL A 435 -47.23 -6.43 -32.45
CA VAL A 435 -46.05 -6.08 -31.64
C VAL A 435 -46.19 -4.63 -31.17
N ALA A 436 -46.41 -4.43 -29.88
CA ALA A 436 -46.54 -3.11 -29.26
C ALA A 436 -45.20 -2.46 -28.97
N GLY A 437 -44.21 -3.26 -28.62
CA GLY A 437 -42.91 -2.74 -28.24
C GLY A 437 -41.80 -3.81 -28.18
N ILE A 438 -40.59 -3.31 -28.03
CA ILE A 438 -39.38 -4.16 -27.91
C ILE A 438 -38.66 -3.77 -26.64
N THR A 439 -38.39 -4.77 -25.80
CA THR A 439 -37.57 -4.61 -24.60
C THR A 439 -36.13 -5.02 -24.86
N GLU A 440 -35.16 -4.24 -24.35
CA GLU A 440 -33.75 -4.60 -24.35
C GLU A 440 -33.32 -5.34 -23.07
N SER A 441 -34.23 -5.37 -22.08
CA SER A 441 -33.99 -6.05 -20.82
C SER A 441 -34.24 -7.56 -20.94
N ALA A 442 -33.25 -8.36 -20.61
CA ALA A 442 -33.42 -9.82 -20.52
C ALA A 442 -34.46 -10.22 -19.46
N ASN A 443 -34.66 -9.39 -18.44
CA ASN A 443 -35.58 -9.65 -17.32
C ASN A 443 -37.04 -9.27 -17.62
N ALA A 444 -37.30 -8.43 -18.62
CA ALA A 444 -38.68 -8.02 -18.95
C ALA A 444 -39.43 -9.04 -19.80
N GLY A 445 -38.75 -10.05 -20.34
CA GLY A 445 -39.36 -11.15 -21.07
C GLY A 445 -40.33 -10.75 -22.16
N THR A 446 -40.85 -11.77 -22.86
CA THR A 446 -42.02 -11.58 -23.78
C THR A 446 -43.28 -11.46 -22.95
N SER A 447 -44.12 -10.49 -23.27
CA SER A 447 -45.30 -10.25 -22.44
C SER A 447 -46.53 -9.77 -23.22
N ILE A 448 -47.72 -10.16 -22.74
CA ILE A 448 -49.04 -9.72 -23.18
C ILE A 448 -49.84 -9.23 -21.97
N THR A 449 -51.00 -8.63 -22.15
CA THR A 449 -51.84 -8.26 -21.00
C THR A 449 -52.48 -9.49 -20.35
N TYR A 450 -52.81 -9.38 -19.04
CA TYR A 450 -53.52 -10.46 -18.33
C TYR A 450 -54.90 -10.73 -18.93
N SER A 451 -55.65 -9.68 -19.38
CA SER A 451 -56.92 -9.81 -20.06
C SER A 451 -56.82 -10.60 -21.38
N THR A 452 -55.79 -10.28 -22.19
CA THR A 452 -55.53 -10.96 -23.46
C THR A 452 -55.15 -12.45 -23.21
N MET A 453 -54.28 -12.73 -22.23
CA MET A 453 -53.94 -14.11 -21.88
C MET A 453 -55.17 -14.90 -21.45
N ARG A 454 -56.00 -14.36 -20.57
CA ARG A 454 -57.26 -15.05 -20.16
C ARG A 454 -58.17 -15.32 -21.33
N ALA A 455 -58.43 -14.33 -22.19
CA ALA A 455 -59.30 -14.51 -23.38
C ALA A 455 -58.74 -15.61 -24.30
N LEU A 456 -57.43 -15.65 -24.50
CA LEU A 456 -56.74 -16.65 -25.31
C LEU A 456 -56.92 -18.07 -24.73
N LEU A 457 -56.76 -18.23 -23.42
CA LEU A 457 -56.91 -19.49 -22.70
C LEU A 457 -58.39 -19.95 -22.68
N GLN A 458 -59.32 -19.03 -22.44
CA GLN A 458 -60.77 -19.34 -22.48
C GLN A 458 -61.21 -19.85 -23.87
N LYS A 459 -60.72 -19.22 -24.94
CA LYS A 459 -60.97 -19.67 -26.31
C LYS A 459 -60.47 -21.08 -26.59
N ALA A 460 -59.40 -21.50 -25.92
CA ALA A 460 -58.82 -22.83 -26.03
C ALA A 460 -59.38 -23.83 -25.00
N ASN A 461 -60.40 -23.49 -24.21
CA ASN A 461 -60.90 -24.27 -23.08
C ASN A 461 -59.79 -24.65 -22.06
N ALA A 462 -58.77 -23.82 -21.94
CA ALA A 462 -57.62 -24.02 -21.05
C ALA A 462 -57.85 -23.32 -19.69
N SER A 463 -57.13 -23.77 -18.66
CA SER A 463 -57.18 -23.17 -17.33
C SER A 463 -56.71 -21.71 -17.34
N THR A 464 -57.53 -20.82 -16.75
CA THR A 464 -57.22 -19.37 -16.61
C THR A 464 -56.71 -19.00 -15.22
N ALA A 465 -56.38 -19.98 -14.37
CA ALA A 465 -55.92 -19.74 -13.03
C ALA A 465 -54.52 -19.07 -13.04
N ALA A 466 -54.34 -18.08 -12.19
CA ALA A 466 -53.08 -17.39 -12.04
C ALA A 466 -52.01 -18.33 -11.42
N ASN A 467 -50.79 -18.28 -11.93
CA ASN A 467 -49.67 -19.06 -11.36
C ASN A 467 -48.56 -18.17 -10.76
N PHE A 468 -48.71 -16.86 -10.86
CA PHE A 468 -47.98 -15.88 -10.07
C PHE A 468 -48.88 -14.67 -9.76
N VAL A 469 -48.44 -13.89 -8.76
CA VAL A 469 -49.14 -12.67 -8.37
C VAL A 469 -48.13 -11.57 -8.14
N THR A 470 -48.35 -10.39 -8.69
CA THR A 470 -47.57 -9.20 -8.38
C THR A 470 -48.26 -8.40 -7.28
N VAL A 471 -47.62 -8.28 -6.13
CA VAL A 471 -48.08 -7.46 -5.01
C VAL A 471 -47.26 -6.17 -5.01
N ASN A 472 -47.96 -5.02 -5.13
CA ASN A 472 -47.29 -3.71 -5.02
C ASN A 472 -47.51 -3.15 -3.63
N VAL A 473 -46.44 -2.63 -3.03
CA VAL A 473 -46.49 -2.01 -1.71
C VAL A 473 -46.52 -0.49 -1.79
N THR A 474 -46.98 0.15 -0.72
CA THR A 474 -47.18 1.61 -0.68
C THR A 474 -45.85 2.38 -0.65
N ASN A 475 -44.81 1.81 -0.01
CA ASN A 475 -43.50 2.41 0.06
C ASN A 475 -42.38 1.35 0.02
N LEU A 476 -41.15 1.77 -0.31
CA LEU A 476 -40.02 0.90 -0.51
C LEU A 476 -39.60 0.18 0.80
N ASP A 477 -39.67 0.87 1.93
CA ASP A 477 -39.26 0.33 3.23
C ASP A 477 -40.12 -0.83 3.71
N SER A 478 -41.40 -0.88 3.23
CA SER A 478 -42.32 -1.94 3.57
C SER A 478 -42.15 -3.23 2.77
N VAL A 479 -41.38 -3.23 1.68
CA VAL A 479 -41.25 -4.37 0.76
C VAL A 479 -40.80 -5.64 1.51
N GLN A 480 -39.71 -5.57 2.28
CA GLN A 480 -39.21 -6.74 2.99
C GLN A 480 -40.14 -7.22 4.09
N GLY A 481 -40.82 -6.30 4.78
CA GLY A 481 -41.81 -6.62 5.81
C GLY A 481 -43.01 -7.35 5.23
N VAL A 482 -43.55 -6.87 4.09
CA VAL A 482 -44.69 -7.51 3.37
C VAL A 482 -44.26 -8.86 2.77
N ALA A 483 -43.05 -8.95 2.17
CA ALA A 483 -42.55 -10.21 1.65
C ALA A 483 -42.43 -11.29 2.77
N ASN A 484 -41.95 -10.93 3.95
CA ASN A 484 -41.89 -11.83 5.08
C ASN A 484 -43.29 -12.25 5.58
N LYS A 485 -44.29 -11.34 5.56
CA LYS A 485 -45.67 -11.69 5.88
C LYS A 485 -46.22 -12.69 4.86
N ILE A 486 -45.97 -12.51 3.56
CA ILE A 486 -46.37 -13.43 2.49
C ILE A 486 -45.76 -14.81 2.67
N ASP A 487 -44.44 -14.88 2.90
CA ASP A 487 -43.72 -16.14 3.14
C ASP A 487 -44.21 -16.90 4.40
N ASN A 488 -44.81 -16.20 5.34
CA ASN A 488 -45.35 -16.77 6.56
C ASN A 488 -46.86 -17.15 6.47
N LEU A 489 -47.52 -16.92 5.33
CA LEU A 489 -48.88 -17.38 5.14
C LEU A 489 -48.94 -18.90 5.11
N ARG A 490 -49.87 -19.47 5.91
CA ARG A 490 -50.00 -20.92 6.11
C ARG A 490 -51.44 -21.38 5.77
N ASP A 491 -51.52 -22.65 5.39
CA ASP A 491 -52.80 -23.35 5.25
C ASP A 491 -53.32 -23.93 6.57
N SER A 492 -54.44 -24.63 6.54
CA SER A 492 -55.04 -25.32 7.68
C SER A 492 -54.11 -26.39 8.29
N ASN A 493 -53.15 -26.92 7.53
CA ASN A 493 -52.18 -27.93 7.94
C ASN A 493 -50.87 -27.29 8.41
N ASN A 494 -50.87 -25.99 8.67
CA ASN A 494 -49.71 -25.22 9.13
C ASN A 494 -48.51 -25.20 8.14
N LYS A 495 -48.71 -25.56 6.85
CA LYS A 495 -47.70 -25.49 5.79
C LYS A 495 -47.73 -24.13 5.12
N ARG A 496 -46.54 -23.63 4.74
CA ARG A 496 -46.40 -22.38 3.98
C ARG A 496 -46.98 -22.54 2.57
N VAL A 497 -47.82 -21.60 2.13
CA VAL A 497 -48.54 -21.71 0.87
C VAL A 497 -47.96 -20.85 -0.27
N LEU A 498 -47.24 -19.80 0.09
CA LEU A 498 -46.69 -18.84 -0.86
C LEU A 498 -45.21 -18.58 -0.60
N GLY A 499 -44.51 -18.15 -1.67
CA GLY A 499 -43.12 -17.67 -1.59
C GLY A 499 -43.03 -16.33 -2.32
N ALA A 500 -42.28 -15.39 -1.73
CA ALA A 500 -42.14 -14.03 -2.22
C ALA A 500 -40.74 -13.78 -2.78
N ILE A 501 -40.64 -13.19 -3.97
CA ILE A 501 -39.40 -12.73 -4.57
C ILE A 501 -39.44 -11.22 -4.65
N THR A 502 -38.43 -10.55 -4.11
CA THR A 502 -38.25 -9.10 -4.16
C THR A 502 -37.01 -8.73 -4.97
N VAL A 503 -37.06 -7.57 -5.62
CA VAL A 503 -35.88 -7.02 -6.32
C VAL A 503 -34.71 -6.77 -5.34
N GLY A 504 -35.05 -6.30 -4.13
CA GLY A 504 -34.05 -6.05 -3.09
C GLY A 504 -33.28 -7.30 -2.66
N ALA A 505 -33.90 -8.47 -2.70
CA ALA A 505 -33.20 -9.71 -2.31
C ALA A 505 -32.30 -10.25 -3.45
N ILE A 506 -32.67 -10.05 -4.70
CA ILE A 506 -31.77 -10.32 -5.85
C ILE A 506 -30.53 -9.42 -5.73
N LEU A 507 -30.75 -8.11 -5.46
CA LEU A 507 -29.67 -7.15 -5.21
C LEU A 507 -28.77 -7.58 -4.07
N LYS A 508 -29.34 -8.04 -2.95
CA LYS A 508 -28.56 -8.51 -1.79
C LYS A 508 -27.67 -9.69 -2.16
N THR A 509 -28.17 -10.66 -2.91
CA THR A 509 -27.39 -11.83 -3.36
C THR A 509 -26.22 -11.39 -4.25
N VAL A 510 -26.48 -10.56 -5.26
CA VAL A 510 -25.45 -10.02 -6.16
C VAL A 510 -24.42 -9.21 -5.39
N ASN A 511 -24.87 -8.31 -4.49
CA ASN A 511 -23.98 -7.52 -3.66
C ASN A 511 -23.08 -8.40 -2.76
N THR A 512 -23.61 -9.51 -2.25
CA THR A 512 -22.83 -10.46 -1.45
C THR A 512 -21.69 -11.07 -2.27
N TYR A 513 -21.96 -11.53 -3.50
CA TYR A 513 -20.93 -12.11 -4.36
C TYR A 513 -19.87 -11.07 -4.80
N VAL A 514 -20.33 -9.86 -5.16
CA VAL A 514 -19.41 -8.76 -5.53
C VAL A 514 -18.54 -8.34 -4.34
N SER A 515 -19.15 -8.23 -3.15
CA SER A 515 -18.42 -7.90 -1.92
C SER A 515 -17.41 -9.00 -1.55
N LEU A 516 -17.79 -10.28 -1.66
CA LEU A 516 -16.90 -11.40 -1.40
C LEU A 516 -15.70 -11.38 -2.35
N ALA A 517 -15.94 -11.24 -3.65
CA ALA A 517 -14.88 -11.15 -4.65
C ALA A 517 -13.94 -9.96 -4.38
N SER A 518 -14.51 -8.78 -4.11
CA SER A 518 -13.74 -7.57 -3.79
C SER A 518 -12.91 -7.74 -2.52
N THR A 519 -13.45 -8.39 -1.48
CA THR A 519 -12.75 -8.65 -0.22
C THR A 519 -11.58 -9.60 -0.42
N VAL A 520 -11.76 -10.68 -1.20
CA VAL A 520 -10.69 -11.64 -1.52
C VAL A 520 -9.55 -10.94 -2.27
N LEU A 521 -9.89 -10.16 -3.30
CA LEU A 521 -8.89 -9.43 -4.09
C LEU A 521 -8.16 -8.36 -3.25
N ALA A 522 -8.89 -7.63 -2.40
CA ALA A 522 -8.30 -6.65 -1.48
C ALA A 522 -7.40 -7.31 -0.44
N SER A 523 -7.75 -8.52 0.04
CA SER A 523 -6.91 -9.29 0.97
C SER A 523 -5.59 -9.71 0.33
N ILE A 524 -5.60 -10.18 -0.92
CA ILE A 524 -4.40 -10.53 -1.69
C ILE A 524 -3.50 -9.30 -1.86
N ALA A 525 -4.10 -8.14 -2.22
CA ALA A 525 -3.36 -6.89 -2.33
C ALA A 525 -2.79 -6.43 -0.98
N GLY A 526 -3.51 -6.64 0.12
CA GLY A 526 -3.06 -6.36 1.49
C GLY A 526 -1.84 -7.20 1.89
N ILE A 527 -1.81 -8.49 1.53
CA ILE A 527 -0.64 -9.37 1.75
C ILE A 527 0.58 -8.85 0.98
N SER A 528 0.42 -8.44 -0.27
CA SER A 528 1.50 -7.81 -1.06
C SER A 528 2.08 -6.57 -0.38
N LEU A 529 1.23 -5.76 0.26
CA LEU A 529 1.63 -4.56 1.01
C LEU A 529 2.43 -4.92 2.26
N LEU A 530 2.02 -5.96 3.00
CA LEU A 530 2.76 -6.49 4.15
C LEU A 530 4.14 -7.02 3.75
N VAL A 531 4.24 -7.77 2.66
CA VAL A 531 5.52 -8.27 2.13
C VAL A 531 6.43 -7.09 1.77
N SER A 532 5.90 -6.05 1.12
CA SER A 532 6.67 -4.84 0.79
C SER A 532 7.17 -4.12 2.05
N ALA A 533 6.34 -4.01 3.10
CA ALA A 533 6.74 -3.42 4.38
C ALA A 533 7.86 -4.22 5.07
N LEU A 534 7.76 -5.54 5.09
CA LEU A 534 8.81 -6.42 5.61
C LEU A 534 10.13 -6.28 4.83
N MET A 535 10.06 -6.19 3.50
CA MET A 535 11.25 -5.95 2.67
C MET A 535 11.92 -4.60 3.00
N ILE A 536 11.15 -3.55 3.28
CA ILE A 536 11.68 -2.26 3.73
C ILE A 536 12.41 -2.42 5.06
N ILE A 537 11.82 -3.09 6.04
CA ILE A 537 12.43 -3.34 7.36
C ILE A 537 13.74 -4.11 7.20
N VAL A 538 13.74 -5.21 6.45
CA VAL A 538 14.94 -6.04 6.22
C VAL A 538 16.05 -5.24 5.53
N THR A 539 15.72 -4.46 4.50
CA THR A 539 16.73 -3.64 3.80
C THR A 539 17.29 -2.52 4.67
N MET A 540 16.46 -1.89 5.51
CA MET A 540 16.91 -0.92 6.51
C MET A 540 17.83 -1.59 7.56
N TYR A 541 17.42 -2.73 8.11
CA TYR A 541 18.21 -3.48 9.09
C TYR A 541 19.57 -3.87 8.52
N MET A 542 19.63 -4.44 7.31
CA MET A 542 20.91 -4.77 6.65
C MET A 542 21.78 -3.54 6.39
N SER A 543 21.19 -2.39 6.07
CA SER A 543 21.92 -1.14 5.86
C SER A 543 22.55 -0.62 7.16
N VAL A 544 21.90 -0.79 8.30
CA VAL A 544 22.39 -0.40 9.63
C VAL A 544 23.43 -1.41 10.15
N SER A 545 23.16 -2.71 9.99
CA SER A 545 24.05 -3.79 10.46
C SER A 545 25.41 -3.77 9.76
N LYS A 546 25.47 -3.45 8.46
CA LYS A 546 26.75 -3.27 7.73
C LYS A 546 27.58 -2.08 8.22
N LYS A 547 27.01 -1.17 9.01
CA LYS A 547 27.74 -0.04 9.61
C LYS A 547 28.31 -0.36 11.01
N LYS A 548 27.88 -1.48 11.63
CA LYS A 548 28.37 -1.91 12.96
C LYS A 548 29.56 -2.90 12.90
N LYS A 549 29.90 -3.40 11.72
CA LYS A 549 31.13 -4.13 11.43
C LYS A 549 32.12 -3.21 10.70
#